data_7e40801ba716c6da5f17446cd328f233
#
_entry.id   7e40801ba716c6da5f17446cd328f233
#
_cell.length_a   1.000
_cell.length_b   1.000
_cell.length_c   1.000
_cell.angle_alpha   90.00
_cell.angle_beta   90.00
_cell.angle_gamma   90.00
#
_symmetry.space_group_name_H-M   'P 1'
#
loop_
_entity.id
_entity.type
_entity.pdbx_description
1 polymer ?
#
loop_
_entity_poly.entity_id
_entity_poly.type
_entity_poly.pdbx_seq_one_letter_code
_entity_poly.pdbx_strand_id
1 'polypeptide(L)'
;TIELLKQLQQYKEIIETHLIVTKGAEMTLEQETDYTLEQLYAHADEVHDNYNIGAGPASGSYRTMGMIVIPCSMKTLVGIVSGYSDNLVLRAADITLKERRKKISLPENGLSRYGNLSNNRCLCWQEYIMIIWKRNS
;
A
#
# COMPACT_ATOMS: atom_id res chain seq x y z
N THR A 1 6.47 8.18 -2.55
CA THR A 1 5.11 7.67 -2.85
C THR A 1 4.37 8.52 -3.86
N ILE A 2 4.29 9.82 -3.64
CA ILE A 2 3.60 10.76 -4.56
C ILE A 2 4.24 10.72 -5.95
N GLU A 3 5.56 10.69 -6.03
CA GLU A 3 6.27 10.60 -7.29
C GLU A 3 5.93 9.30 -8.05
N LEU A 4 5.79 8.18 -7.34
CA LEU A 4 5.36 6.92 -7.95
C LEU A 4 3.94 7.04 -8.55
N LEU A 5 3.01 7.67 -7.82
CA LEU A 5 1.66 7.91 -8.34
C LEU A 5 1.66 8.79 -9.58
N LYS A 6 2.47 9.83 -9.59
CA LYS A 6 2.64 10.70 -10.77
C LYS A 6 3.17 9.93 -11.97
N GLN A 7 4.15 9.05 -11.76
CA GLN A 7 4.68 8.20 -12.83
C GLN A 7 3.64 7.21 -13.34
N LEU A 8 2.87 6.58 -12.45
CA LEU A 8 1.78 5.67 -12.84
C LEU A 8 0.67 6.37 -13.60
N GLN A 9 0.40 7.63 -13.29
CA GLN A 9 -0.62 8.42 -13.95
C GLN A 9 -0.32 8.64 -15.44
N GLN A 10 0.93 8.59 -15.87
CA GLN A 10 1.32 8.64 -17.27
C GLN A 10 0.82 7.42 -18.07
N TYR A 11 0.53 6.33 -17.40
CA TYR A 11 0.07 5.07 -17.99
C TYR A 11 -1.42 4.78 -17.77
N LYS A 12 -2.20 5.80 -17.39
CA LYS A 12 -3.63 5.62 -17.07
C LYS A 12 -4.48 5.03 -18.21
N GLU A 13 -4.03 5.14 -19.45
CA GLU A 13 -4.70 4.51 -20.58
C GLU A 13 -4.54 2.98 -20.58
N ILE A 14 -3.48 2.49 -19.94
CA ILE A 14 -3.11 1.07 -19.92
C ILE A 14 -3.45 0.45 -18.57
N ILE A 15 -3.25 1.19 -17.49
CA ILE A 15 -3.42 0.73 -16.12
C ILE A 15 -4.37 1.63 -15.34
N GLU A 16 -5.12 1.02 -14.47
CA GLU A 16 -5.97 1.67 -13.48
C GLU A 16 -5.29 1.55 -12.12
N THR A 17 -5.13 2.66 -11.43
CA THR A 17 -4.45 2.75 -10.14
C THR A 17 -5.45 2.87 -9.01
N HIS A 18 -5.41 1.91 -8.09
CA HIS A 18 -6.22 1.90 -6.88
C HIS A 18 -5.35 2.24 -5.69
N LEU A 19 -5.78 3.19 -4.90
CA LEU A 19 -5.06 3.70 -3.75
C LEU A 19 -5.77 3.33 -2.45
N ILE A 20 -5.02 2.81 -1.49
CA ILE A 20 -5.48 2.63 -0.12
C ILE A 20 -4.53 3.39 0.78
N VAL A 21 -5.05 4.33 1.57
CA VAL A 21 -4.28 5.13 2.52
C VAL A 21 -4.72 4.77 3.92
N THR A 22 -3.76 4.43 4.77
CA THR A 22 -4.06 4.21 6.18
C THR A 22 -4.23 5.54 6.89
N LYS A 23 -4.99 5.55 7.98
CA LYS A 23 -5.23 6.78 8.75
C LYS A 23 -3.94 7.45 9.19
N GLY A 24 -2.98 6.68 9.53
CA GLY A 24 -1.74 7.23 9.92
C GLY A 24 -0.92 7.78 8.75
N ALA A 25 -0.98 7.20 7.53
CA ALA A 25 -0.40 7.80 6.34
C ALA A 25 -1.01 9.18 6.04
N GLU A 26 -2.31 9.34 6.29
CA GLU A 26 -2.98 10.63 6.21
C GLU A 26 -2.33 11.65 7.14
N MET A 27 -2.16 11.29 8.42
CA MET A 27 -1.55 12.15 9.42
C MET A 27 -0.10 12.50 9.08
N THR A 28 0.69 11.53 8.63
CA THR A 28 2.09 11.76 8.25
C THR A 28 2.20 12.65 7.02
N LEU A 29 1.34 12.46 6.03
CA LEU A 29 1.31 13.30 4.84
C LEU A 29 1.08 14.77 5.21
N GLU A 30 0.11 15.04 6.08
CA GLU A 30 -0.22 16.39 6.53
C GLU A 30 0.89 17.03 7.38
N GLN A 31 1.63 16.23 8.15
CA GLN A 31 2.69 16.72 9.06
C GLN A 31 4.04 16.90 8.35
N GLU A 32 4.38 16.02 7.40
CA GLU A 32 5.72 15.96 6.82
C GLU A 32 5.80 16.54 5.41
N THR A 33 4.67 16.83 4.80
CA THR A 33 4.64 17.34 3.42
C THR A 33 3.67 18.50 3.26
N ASP A 34 3.87 19.29 2.21
CA ASP A 34 2.94 20.36 1.81
C ASP A 34 1.77 19.84 0.96
N TYR A 35 1.70 18.52 0.73
CA TYR A 35 0.62 17.91 -0.02
C TYR A 35 -0.62 17.67 0.84
N THR A 36 -1.79 17.95 0.26
CA THR A 36 -3.08 17.62 0.86
C THR A 36 -3.52 16.22 0.45
N LEU A 37 -4.43 15.61 1.24
CA LEU A 37 -5.06 14.33 0.87
C LEU A 37 -5.78 14.39 -0.47
N GLU A 38 -6.44 15.51 -0.76
CA GLU A 38 -7.13 15.72 -2.04
C GLU A 38 -6.16 15.67 -3.22
N GLN A 39 -4.98 16.28 -3.08
CA GLN A 39 -3.94 16.21 -4.11
C GLN A 39 -3.42 14.79 -4.29
N LEU A 40 -3.25 14.04 -3.22
CA LEU A 40 -2.85 12.64 -3.27
C LEU A 40 -3.91 11.79 -4.00
N TYR A 41 -5.17 11.96 -3.63
CA TYR A 41 -6.29 11.21 -4.22
C TYR A 41 -6.49 11.53 -5.70
N ALA A 42 -6.19 12.76 -6.11
CA ALA A 42 -6.27 13.18 -7.52
C ALA A 42 -5.30 12.42 -8.44
N HIS A 43 -4.25 11.81 -7.90
CA HIS A 43 -3.28 11.00 -8.66
C HIS A 43 -3.70 9.53 -8.81
N ALA A 44 -4.77 9.09 -8.17
CA ALA A 44 -5.29 7.73 -8.27
C ALA A 44 -6.61 7.70 -9.04
N ASP A 45 -6.89 6.60 -9.70
CA ASP A 45 -8.17 6.43 -10.41
C ASP A 45 -9.29 6.08 -9.44
N GLU A 46 -9.00 5.30 -8.41
CA GLU A 46 -9.93 4.94 -7.36
C GLU A 46 -9.24 4.91 -6.00
N VAL A 47 -9.93 5.42 -4.97
CA VAL A 47 -9.45 5.44 -3.58
C VAL A 47 -10.36 4.57 -2.73
N HIS A 48 -9.77 3.69 -1.96
CA HIS A 48 -10.48 2.78 -1.05
C HIS A 48 -10.22 3.12 0.41
N ASP A 49 -11.25 3.02 1.23
CA ASP A 49 -11.13 3.12 2.67
C ASP A 49 -10.46 1.86 3.25
N ASN A 50 -9.41 2.04 4.03
CA ASN A 50 -8.67 0.94 4.66
C ASN A 50 -9.50 0.12 5.66
N TYR A 51 -10.58 0.68 6.17
CA TYR A 51 -11.51 -0.04 7.06
C TYR A 51 -12.56 -0.86 6.29
N ASN A 52 -12.73 -0.61 5.00
CA ASN A 52 -13.68 -1.35 4.17
C ASN A 52 -13.06 -2.66 3.66
N ILE A 53 -13.05 -3.67 4.50
CA ILE A 53 -12.52 -5.01 4.17
C ILE A 53 -13.35 -5.76 3.11
N GLY A 54 -14.51 -5.23 2.74
CA GLY A 54 -15.37 -5.76 1.66
C GLY A 54 -15.14 -5.11 0.31
N ALA A 55 -14.21 -4.15 0.19
CA ALA A 55 -13.90 -3.51 -1.08
C ALA A 55 -13.32 -4.48 -2.12
N GLY A 56 -13.40 -4.11 -3.39
CA GLY A 56 -12.92 -4.93 -4.51
C GLY A 56 -11.54 -5.57 -4.30
N PRO A 57 -10.52 -4.81 -3.88
CA PRO A 57 -9.16 -5.36 -3.67
C PRO A 57 -9.07 -6.48 -2.63
N ALA A 58 -10.07 -6.62 -1.76
CA ALA A 58 -10.15 -7.69 -0.76
C ALA A 58 -10.68 -9.02 -1.34
N SER A 59 -11.05 -9.04 -2.62
CA SER A 59 -11.61 -10.23 -3.28
C SER A 59 -10.62 -10.83 -4.27
N GLY A 60 -10.47 -12.16 -4.24
CA GLY A 60 -9.67 -12.89 -5.22
C GLY A 60 -10.18 -12.78 -6.65
N SER A 61 -11.49 -12.56 -6.82
CA SER A 61 -12.11 -12.35 -8.14
C SER A 61 -11.79 -10.97 -8.73
N TYR A 62 -11.37 -10.02 -7.92
CA TYR A 62 -10.92 -8.70 -8.35
C TYR A 62 -9.51 -8.80 -8.96
N ARG A 63 -9.44 -8.77 -10.27
CA ARG A 63 -8.19 -8.99 -10.99
C ARG A 63 -7.30 -7.78 -10.96
N THR A 64 -6.18 -7.88 -10.26
CA THR A 64 -5.11 -6.88 -10.26
C THR A 64 -3.84 -7.45 -10.89
N MET A 65 -3.01 -6.60 -11.45
CA MET A 65 -1.71 -6.99 -12.00
C MET A 65 -0.65 -7.10 -10.92
N GLY A 66 -0.80 -6.33 -9.85
CA GLY A 66 0.14 -6.32 -8.75
C GLY A 66 -0.21 -5.26 -7.71
N MET A 67 0.65 -5.18 -6.70
CA MET A 67 0.46 -4.36 -5.53
C MET A 67 1.81 -3.85 -5.01
N ILE A 68 1.87 -2.59 -4.64
CA ILE A 68 3.02 -1.99 -3.96
C ILE A 68 2.57 -1.46 -2.60
N VAL A 69 3.31 -1.79 -1.56
CA VAL A 69 3.17 -1.21 -0.23
C VAL A 69 4.35 -0.29 0.02
N ILE A 70 4.10 1.02 0.06
CA ILE A 70 5.16 2.03 0.13
C ILE A 70 4.73 3.26 0.95
N PRO A 71 5.51 3.68 1.94
CA PRO A 71 6.50 2.88 2.63
C PRO A 71 5.85 1.71 3.39
N CYS A 72 6.56 0.62 3.59
CA CYS A 72 6.07 -0.55 4.33
C CYS A 72 6.68 -0.61 5.72
N SER A 73 5.89 -0.49 6.79
CA SER A 73 6.43 -0.64 8.14
C SER A 73 6.64 -2.10 8.50
N MET A 74 7.39 -2.27 9.56
CA MET A 74 7.59 -3.60 10.14
C MET A 74 6.28 -4.22 10.63
N LYS A 75 5.37 -3.43 11.20
CA LYS A 75 4.05 -3.91 11.62
C LYS A 75 3.26 -4.48 10.43
N THR A 76 3.19 -3.76 9.33
CA THR A 76 2.50 -4.24 8.13
C THR A 76 3.23 -5.42 7.49
N LEU A 77 4.56 -5.39 7.43
CA LEU A 77 5.32 -6.51 6.91
C LEU A 77 5.08 -7.79 7.72
N VAL A 78 5.11 -7.70 9.05
CA VAL A 78 4.81 -8.83 9.94
C VAL A 78 3.35 -9.29 9.75
N GLY A 79 2.41 -8.37 9.65
CA GLY A 79 1.01 -8.69 9.36
C GLY A 79 0.84 -9.45 8.04
N ILE A 80 1.53 -9.01 6.98
CA ILE A 80 1.53 -9.67 5.68
C ILE A 80 2.12 -11.09 5.78
N VAL A 81 3.27 -11.23 6.42
CA VAL A 81 3.98 -12.53 6.55
C VAL A 81 3.20 -13.51 7.43
N SER A 82 2.54 -13.03 8.48
CA SER A 82 1.73 -13.87 9.38
C SER A 82 0.34 -14.19 8.83
N GLY A 83 -0.06 -13.58 7.72
CA GLY A 83 -1.42 -13.73 7.17
C GLY A 83 -2.50 -13.02 7.98
N TYR A 84 -2.11 -12.07 8.84
CA TYR A 84 -3.06 -11.26 9.60
C TYR A 84 -3.74 -10.23 8.70
N SER A 85 -5.06 -10.13 8.75
CA SER A 85 -5.84 -9.37 7.76
C SER A 85 -7.05 -8.65 8.39
N ASP A 86 -6.78 -7.75 9.33
CA ASP A 86 -7.81 -6.94 10.00
C ASP A 86 -8.17 -5.64 9.28
N ASN A 87 -7.45 -5.28 8.24
CA ASN A 87 -7.72 -4.12 7.42
C ASN A 87 -7.57 -4.42 5.92
N LEU A 88 -7.97 -3.47 5.07
CA LEU A 88 -7.96 -3.68 3.62
C LEU A 88 -6.55 -3.87 3.06
N VAL A 89 -5.55 -3.14 3.55
CA VAL A 89 -4.15 -3.29 3.10
C VAL A 89 -3.67 -4.72 3.30
N LEU A 90 -3.83 -5.26 4.50
CA LEU A 90 -3.39 -6.62 4.84
C LEU A 90 -4.20 -7.67 4.08
N ARG A 91 -5.51 -7.46 3.94
CA ARG A 91 -6.37 -8.36 3.19
C ARG A 91 -6.03 -8.41 1.71
N ALA A 92 -5.83 -7.27 1.09
CA ALA A 92 -5.42 -7.20 -0.31
C ALA A 92 -4.03 -7.82 -0.53
N ALA A 93 -3.11 -7.66 0.43
CA ALA A 93 -1.81 -8.31 0.39
C ALA A 93 -1.93 -9.84 0.46
N ASP A 94 -2.76 -10.35 1.37
CA ASP A 94 -3.01 -11.79 1.49
C ASP A 94 -3.60 -12.38 0.19
N ILE A 95 -4.61 -11.72 -0.39
CA ILE A 95 -5.20 -12.12 -1.67
C ILE A 95 -4.17 -12.05 -2.79
N THR A 96 -3.37 -11.00 -2.86
CA THR A 96 -2.32 -10.85 -3.87
C THR A 96 -1.31 -12.01 -3.82
N LEU A 97 -0.93 -12.44 -2.60
CA LEU A 97 -0.04 -13.58 -2.40
C LEU A 97 -0.73 -14.91 -2.75
N LYS A 98 -1.96 -15.13 -2.31
CA LYS A 98 -2.75 -16.33 -2.63
C LYS A 98 -2.92 -16.52 -4.13
N GLU A 99 -3.22 -15.45 -4.83
CA GLU A 99 -3.41 -15.44 -6.29
C GLU A 99 -2.08 -15.41 -7.06
N ARG A 100 -0.94 -15.50 -6.36
CA ARG A 100 0.41 -15.45 -6.94
C ARG A 100 0.66 -14.23 -7.83
N ARG A 101 0.06 -13.10 -7.48
CA ARG A 101 0.25 -11.83 -8.18
C ARG A 101 1.53 -11.14 -7.68
N LYS A 102 2.05 -10.22 -8.47
CA LYS A 102 3.24 -9.45 -8.07
C LYS A 102 2.93 -8.57 -6.86
N LYS A 103 3.76 -8.66 -5.85
CA LYS A 103 3.73 -7.79 -4.69
C LYS A 103 5.13 -7.26 -4.40
N ILE A 104 5.20 -5.96 -4.19
CA ILE A 104 6.42 -5.26 -3.79
C ILE A 104 6.14 -4.56 -2.46
N SER A 105 6.96 -4.83 -1.46
CA SER A 105 6.95 -4.10 -0.20
C SER A 105 8.28 -3.36 -0.07
N LEU A 106 8.22 -2.04 0.01
CA LEU A 106 9.40 -1.20 0.16
C LEU A 106 9.51 -0.73 1.62
N PRO A 107 10.37 -1.38 2.43
CA PRO A 107 10.59 -0.98 3.80
C PRO A 107 11.15 0.43 3.87
N GLU A 108 10.70 1.18 4.86
CA GLU A 108 11.07 2.58 5.04
C GLU A 108 12.57 2.82 5.22
N ASN A 109 13.25 1.89 5.87
CA ASN A 109 14.66 2.03 6.24
C ASN A 109 15.62 1.13 5.43
N GLY A 110 15.17 0.61 4.29
CA GLY A 110 15.97 -0.28 3.45
C GLY A 110 16.25 -1.65 4.08
N LEU A 111 16.84 -2.54 3.31
CA LEU A 111 17.16 -3.91 3.70
C LEU A 111 18.22 -4.03 4.82
N SER A 112 18.94 -2.95 5.14
CA SER A 112 20.05 -2.99 6.11
C SER A 112 19.64 -3.29 7.56
N ARG A 113 18.37 -3.16 7.89
CA ARG A 113 17.86 -3.47 9.25
C ARG A 113 17.35 -4.89 9.44
N TYR A 114 17.25 -5.69 8.41
CA TYR A 114 16.84 -7.10 8.54
C TYR A 114 17.88 -7.97 9.26
N GLY A 115 19.13 -7.51 9.38
CA GLY A 115 20.20 -8.22 10.10
C GLY A 115 20.12 -8.11 11.63
N ASN A 116 19.32 -7.23 12.21
CA ASN A 116 19.24 -6.99 13.64
C ASN A 116 17.81 -7.09 14.21
N LEU A 117 17.17 -8.23 13.99
CA LEU A 117 15.88 -8.56 14.63
C LEU A 117 15.96 -8.69 16.16
N SER A 118 17.16 -8.62 16.74
CA SER A 118 17.38 -8.80 18.18
C SER A 118 17.23 -7.55 19.03
N ASN A 119 17.14 -6.35 18.46
CA ASN A 119 16.97 -5.13 19.21
C ASN A 119 15.61 -4.48 18.97
N ASN A 120 14.70 -4.81 19.84
CA ASN A 120 13.30 -4.46 20.01
C ASN A 120 13.04 -2.94 20.19
N ARG A 121 13.54 -2.09 19.29
CA ARG A 121 13.14 -0.69 19.21
C ARG A 121 12.87 -0.28 17.78
N CYS A 122 11.83 -0.86 17.22
CA CYS A 122 11.24 -0.32 16.01
C CYS A 122 10.22 0.75 16.41
N LEU A 123 10.69 1.99 16.53
CA LEU A 123 9.84 3.18 16.59
C LEU A 123 9.34 3.53 15.18
N CYS A 124 8.76 2.55 14.50
CA CYS A 124 8.17 2.77 13.18
C CYS A 124 6.67 2.96 13.35
N TRP A 125 6.29 4.16 13.68
CA TRP A 125 4.90 4.63 13.68
C TRP A 125 4.51 5.22 12.31
N GLN A 126 5.24 4.89 11.26
CA GLN A 126 4.98 5.46 9.95
C GLN A 126 4.17 4.51 9.06
N GLU A 127 3.36 5.03 8.26
CA GLU A 127 2.06 4.68 7.78
C GLU A 127 2.03 4.52 6.27
N TYR A 128 1.05 3.79 5.73
CA TYR A 128 1.18 3.14 4.43
C TYR A 128 0.24 3.70 3.41
N ILE A 129 0.80 3.90 2.24
CA ILE A 129 0.05 4.05 1.01
C ILE A 129 0.23 2.77 0.22
N MET A 130 -0.87 2.12 -0.11
CA MET A 130 -0.87 0.97 -0.98
C MET A 130 -1.37 1.36 -2.35
N ILE A 131 -0.63 0.96 -3.38
CA ILE A 131 -1.01 1.15 -4.77
C ILE A 131 -1.24 -0.23 -5.38
N ILE A 132 -2.43 -0.44 -5.87
CA ILE A 132 -2.81 -1.60 -6.66
C ILE A 132 -3.00 -1.11 -8.08
N TRP A 133 -2.45 -1.84 -9.06
CA TRP A 133 -2.71 -1.53 -10.45
C TRP A 133 -3.41 -2.68 -11.15
N LYS A 134 -4.32 -2.31 -11.97
CA LYS A 134 -5.15 -3.19 -12.77
C LYS A 134 -5.00 -2.80 -14.24
N ARG A 135 -5.01 -3.79 -15.14
CA ARG A 135 -5.02 -3.48 -16.56
C ARG A 135 -6.36 -2.83 -16.91
N ASN A 136 -6.29 -1.68 -17.56
CA ASN A 136 -7.45 -1.05 -18.14
C ASN A 136 -7.92 -1.90 -19.33
N SER A 137 -9.14 -2.36 -19.27
CA SER A 137 -9.70 -3.24 -20.31
C SER A 137 -10.37 -2.43 -21.41
#